data_2a3681bfc29f8d5e890188da99cf93f7
#
_entry.id   2a3681bfc29f8d5e890188da99cf93f7
#
_cell.length_a   1.000
_cell.length_b   1.000
_cell.length_c   1.000
_cell.angle_alpha   90.00
_cell.angle_beta   90.00
_cell.angle_gamma   90.00
#
_symmetry.space_group_name_H-M   'P 1'
#
loop_
_entity.id
_entity.type
_entity.pdbx_description
1 polymer ?
#
loop_
_entity_poly.entity_id
_entity_poly.type
_entity_poly.pdbx_seq_one_letter_code
_entity_poly.pdbx_strand_id
1 'polypeptide(L)'
;MILAEKIALLRRQNGWSQEELADQLNVSRQAVSKWEGGTSIPDLDKILKLSALFEVSTDYLLKDELEQPDATAPLPKEERVTEPCRTVSFDEANAYLSTVQAMHGKMAAGVGLCILSPIALLVLGAWSDGTPNEERMAGIGVIVLLLFVALGLLLILPAAIRLEAFEYLEKEQIALAYGVEGIVERQKQEYAPTYRRSMTQGVVLCVLAVVPILGTAMLGAPDFWVAAAVGLLLAIVAGAVQLFIRAGMTQGSFDKLLQTGEYTVREKWTNRRVGWFAGAYWCLVTAVYLAVSFWNNNWEKSWIIWAVAGLVFAALYSAVRAWADRKNQ
;
A
#
# COMPACT_ATOMS: atom_id res chain seq x y z
N MET A 1 1.56 45.72 -14.35
CA MET A 1 0.30 45.80 -15.15
C MET A 1 -0.81 45.12 -14.38
N ILE A 2 -1.95 45.77 -14.22
CA ILE A 2 -3.14 45.17 -13.58
C ILE A 2 -3.84 44.18 -14.50
N LEU A 3 -4.63 43.25 -13.94
CA LEU A 3 -5.37 42.21 -14.68
C LEU A 3 -6.14 42.76 -15.87
N ALA A 4 -6.83 43.91 -15.70
CA ALA A 4 -7.62 44.56 -16.76
C ALA A 4 -6.77 44.95 -17.99
N GLU A 5 -5.59 45.50 -17.75
CA GLU A 5 -4.65 45.88 -18.82
C GLU A 5 -4.08 44.67 -19.54
N LYS A 6 -3.79 43.56 -18.78
CA LYS A 6 -3.30 42.32 -19.35
C LYS A 6 -4.33 41.65 -20.25
N ILE A 7 -5.58 41.58 -19.82
CA ILE A 7 -6.67 41.04 -20.66
C ILE A 7 -6.81 41.84 -21.97
N ALA A 8 -6.79 43.15 -21.87
CA ALA A 8 -6.91 44.01 -23.07
C ALA A 8 -5.69 43.90 -24.00
N LEU A 9 -4.47 43.76 -23.43
CA LEU A 9 -3.26 43.58 -24.19
C LEU A 9 -3.27 42.23 -24.94
N LEU A 10 -3.52 41.12 -24.21
CA LEU A 10 -3.53 39.76 -24.77
C LEU A 10 -4.60 39.60 -25.87
N ARG A 11 -5.80 40.16 -25.66
CA ARG A 11 -6.84 40.17 -26.66
C ARG A 11 -6.38 40.88 -27.95
N ARG A 12 -5.78 42.09 -27.83
CA ARG A 12 -5.28 42.87 -28.98
C ARG A 12 -4.13 42.17 -29.68
N GLN A 13 -3.23 41.49 -28.95
CA GLN A 13 -2.17 40.71 -29.54
C GLN A 13 -2.67 39.54 -30.38
N ASN A 14 -3.81 38.94 -29.98
CA ASN A 14 -4.48 37.91 -30.76
C ASN A 14 -5.41 38.46 -31.86
N GLY A 15 -5.50 39.77 -32.02
CA GLY A 15 -6.32 40.41 -33.06
C GLY A 15 -7.82 40.33 -32.80
N TRP A 16 -8.27 40.02 -31.60
CA TRP A 16 -9.70 39.81 -31.31
C TRP A 16 -10.40 41.09 -30.87
N SER A 17 -11.67 41.20 -31.27
CA SER A 17 -12.62 42.18 -30.73
C SER A 17 -13.09 41.76 -29.33
N GLN A 18 -13.69 42.68 -28.57
CA GLN A 18 -14.30 42.31 -27.26
C GLN A 18 -15.44 41.29 -27.41
N GLU A 19 -16.10 41.29 -28.56
CA GLU A 19 -17.21 40.37 -28.87
C GLU A 19 -16.69 38.96 -29.14
N GLU A 20 -15.63 38.82 -29.92
CA GLU A 20 -14.97 37.53 -30.17
C GLU A 20 -14.38 36.93 -28.91
N LEU A 21 -13.75 37.72 -28.02
CA LEU A 21 -13.27 37.22 -26.74
C LEU A 21 -14.45 36.76 -25.84
N ALA A 22 -15.58 37.51 -25.88
CA ALA A 22 -16.77 37.15 -25.13
C ALA A 22 -17.36 35.81 -25.60
N ASP A 23 -17.40 35.56 -26.90
CA ASP A 23 -17.87 34.32 -27.50
C ASP A 23 -16.96 33.13 -27.11
N GLN A 24 -15.63 33.29 -27.17
CA GLN A 24 -14.68 32.28 -26.78
C GLN A 24 -14.82 31.86 -25.30
N LEU A 25 -15.17 32.83 -24.43
CA LEU A 25 -15.33 32.59 -22.99
C LEU A 25 -16.75 32.23 -22.59
N ASN A 26 -17.69 32.26 -23.56
CA ASN A 26 -19.13 32.09 -23.34
C ASN A 26 -19.68 33.07 -22.27
N VAL A 27 -19.45 34.37 -22.49
CA VAL A 27 -19.89 35.46 -21.64
C VAL A 27 -20.45 36.60 -22.50
N SER A 28 -21.10 37.60 -21.89
CA SER A 28 -21.55 38.78 -22.63
C SER A 28 -20.38 39.72 -22.95
N ARG A 29 -20.45 40.43 -24.09
CA ARG A 29 -19.51 41.52 -24.45
C ARG A 29 -19.37 42.55 -23.32
N GLN A 30 -20.48 42.84 -22.62
CA GLN A 30 -20.47 43.79 -21.50
C GLN A 30 -19.58 43.28 -20.32
N ALA A 31 -19.52 41.98 -20.09
CA ALA A 31 -18.65 41.42 -19.07
C ALA A 31 -17.16 41.65 -19.41
N VAL A 32 -16.75 41.37 -20.64
CA VAL A 32 -15.39 41.62 -21.12
C VAL A 32 -15.04 43.10 -21.04
N SER A 33 -15.98 43.98 -21.45
CA SER A 33 -15.77 45.44 -21.36
C SER A 33 -15.58 45.91 -19.91
N LYS A 34 -16.32 45.35 -18.95
CA LYS A 34 -16.15 45.65 -17.51
C LYS A 34 -14.83 45.14 -16.96
N TRP A 35 -14.35 43.98 -17.40
CA TRP A 35 -13.05 43.43 -17.01
C TRP A 35 -11.90 44.28 -17.52
N GLU A 36 -11.94 44.68 -18.81
CA GLU A 36 -10.92 45.54 -19.41
C GLU A 36 -10.95 46.96 -18.84
N GLY A 37 -12.14 47.43 -18.42
CA GLY A 37 -12.32 48.73 -17.78
C GLY A 37 -12.00 48.75 -16.27
N GLY A 38 -11.62 47.59 -15.68
CA GLY A 38 -11.29 47.46 -14.27
C GLY A 38 -12.48 47.63 -13.31
N THR A 39 -13.72 47.64 -13.82
CA THR A 39 -14.95 47.84 -13.04
C THR A 39 -15.49 46.54 -12.45
N SER A 40 -15.00 45.37 -12.91
CA SER A 40 -15.29 44.07 -12.35
C SER A 40 -14.10 43.12 -12.60
N ILE A 41 -13.98 42.11 -11.77
CA ILE A 41 -12.97 41.06 -11.90
C ILE A 41 -13.67 39.79 -12.40
N PRO A 42 -13.07 39.04 -13.37
CA PRO A 42 -13.57 37.74 -13.77
C PRO A 42 -13.58 36.77 -12.59
N ASP A 43 -14.51 35.83 -12.53
CA ASP A 43 -14.49 34.72 -11.58
C ASP A 43 -13.33 33.76 -11.89
N LEU A 44 -13.00 32.89 -10.91
CA LEU A 44 -11.87 31.98 -11.03
C LEU A 44 -11.94 31.08 -12.26
N ASP A 45 -13.14 30.59 -12.61
CA ASP A 45 -13.34 29.75 -13.80
C ASP A 45 -13.04 30.51 -15.10
N LYS A 46 -13.32 31.80 -15.14
CA LYS A 46 -13.02 32.65 -16.30
C LYS A 46 -11.53 32.99 -16.36
N ILE A 47 -10.87 33.18 -15.21
CA ILE A 47 -9.42 33.38 -15.14
C ILE A 47 -8.68 32.13 -15.65
N LEU A 48 -9.12 30.93 -15.29
CA LEU A 48 -8.57 29.70 -15.81
C LEU A 48 -8.76 29.54 -17.31
N LYS A 49 -9.95 29.92 -17.83
CA LYS A 49 -10.21 29.91 -19.25
C LYS A 49 -9.39 30.96 -20.01
N LEU A 50 -9.20 32.14 -19.44
CA LEU A 50 -8.35 33.21 -20.02
C LEU A 50 -6.89 32.75 -20.07
N SER A 51 -6.39 32.09 -19.02
CA SER A 51 -5.07 31.51 -18.98
C SER A 51 -4.85 30.47 -20.08
N ALA A 52 -5.80 29.54 -20.24
CA ALA A 52 -5.75 28.53 -21.29
C ALA A 52 -5.90 29.13 -22.71
N LEU A 53 -6.77 30.12 -22.89
CA LEU A 53 -7.05 30.74 -24.18
C LEU A 53 -5.87 31.57 -24.69
N PHE A 54 -5.19 32.27 -23.79
CA PHE A 54 -4.06 33.14 -24.13
C PHE A 54 -2.70 32.43 -23.97
N GLU A 55 -2.69 31.16 -23.56
CA GLU A 55 -1.48 30.35 -23.32
C GLU A 55 -0.50 31.05 -22.33
N VAL A 56 -1.03 31.70 -21.30
CA VAL A 56 -0.25 32.38 -20.25
C VAL A 56 -0.57 31.77 -18.88
N SER A 57 0.38 31.85 -17.93
CA SER A 57 0.14 31.34 -16.57
C SER A 57 -0.95 32.17 -15.84
N THR A 58 -1.70 31.54 -14.96
CA THR A 58 -2.64 32.22 -14.05
C THR A 58 -1.90 33.21 -13.14
N ASP A 59 -0.66 32.90 -12.76
CA ASP A 59 0.19 33.77 -11.99
C ASP A 59 0.53 35.08 -12.74
N TYR A 60 0.77 34.98 -14.06
CA TYR A 60 0.95 36.16 -14.88
C TYR A 60 -0.30 37.06 -14.91
N LEU A 61 -1.47 36.43 -14.98
CA LEU A 61 -2.72 37.21 -14.98
C LEU A 61 -2.99 37.88 -13.63
N LEU A 62 -2.72 37.22 -12.53
CA LEU A 62 -3.12 37.63 -11.18
C LEU A 62 -2.08 38.51 -10.46
N LYS A 63 -0.76 38.39 -10.75
CA LYS A 63 0.30 39.16 -10.10
C LYS A 63 0.65 40.40 -10.91
N ASP A 64 0.44 41.58 -10.35
CA ASP A 64 0.69 42.85 -11.03
C ASP A 64 2.18 43.12 -11.33
N GLU A 65 3.08 42.42 -10.62
CA GLU A 65 4.53 42.56 -10.72
C GLU A 65 5.12 41.90 -12.00
N LEU A 66 4.38 40.97 -12.60
CA LEU A 66 4.83 40.25 -13.80
C LEU A 66 4.42 41.03 -15.05
N GLU A 67 5.35 41.70 -15.70
CA GLU A 67 5.09 42.54 -16.89
C GLU A 67 5.24 41.82 -18.23
N GLN A 68 5.99 40.71 -18.25
CA GLN A 68 6.15 39.88 -19.46
C GLN A 68 5.38 38.59 -19.31
N PRO A 69 4.63 38.14 -20.33
CA PRO A 69 4.14 36.79 -20.35
C PRO A 69 5.36 35.87 -20.38
N ASP A 70 5.59 35.09 -19.31
CA ASP A 70 6.55 34.01 -19.35
C ASP A 70 6.08 32.99 -20.41
N ALA A 71 6.53 33.21 -21.65
CA ALA A 71 6.34 32.28 -22.77
C ALA A 71 7.14 30.99 -22.57
N THR A 72 7.74 30.79 -21.39
CA THR A 72 8.60 29.66 -21.05
C THR A 72 8.31 29.03 -19.69
N ALA A 73 7.16 29.24 -19.11
CA ALA A 73 6.57 28.15 -18.37
C ALA A 73 5.63 27.43 -19.35
N PRO A 74 6.04 26.32 -19.97
CA PRO A 74 5.03 25.37 -20.35
C PRO A 74 4.25 25.24 -19.03
N LEU A 75 2.92 25.51 -19.04
CA LEU A 75 2.03 24.81 -18.13
C LEU A 75 2.70 23.45 -18.00
N PRO A 76 3.06 22.95 -16.77
CA PRO A 76 3.46 21.58 -16.74
C PRO A 76 2.37 20.92 -17.59
N LYS A 77 2.72 20.57 -18.82
CA LYS A 77 2.10 19.45 -19.43
C LYS A 77 2.37 18.43 -18.34
N GLU A 78 1.43 18.34 -17.38
CA GLU A 78 1.09 17.03 -16.94
C GLU A 78 1.09 16.28 -18.26
N GLU A 79 2.21 15.63 -18.59
CA GLU A 79 2.13 14.37 -19.26
C GLU A 79 1.20 13.57 -18.34
N ARG A 80 -0.08 13.90 -18.47
CA ARG A 80 -1.11 12.92 -18.26
C ARG A 80 -0.75 11.85 -19.27
N VAL A 81 0.12 10.97 -18.83
CA VAL A 81 -0.08 9.58 -19.15
C VAL A 81 -1.51 9.36 -18.67
N THR A 82 -2.42 9.61 -19.55
CA THR A 82 -3.85 9.39 -19.38
C THR A 82 -4.08 7.89 -19.44
N GLU A 83 -3.51 7.16 -18.52
CA GLU A 83 -4.20 5.98 -18.03
C GLU A 83 -5.46 6.55 -17.38
N PRO A 84 -6.66 6.06 -17.74
CA PRO A 84 -7.91 6.59 -17.23
C PRO A 84 -7.86 6.51 -15.70
N CYS A 85 -7.68 7.67 -15.05
CA CYS A 85 -7.67 7.76 -13.59
C CYS A 85 -9.09 7.47 -13.12
N ARG A 86 -9.28 6.31 -12.47
CA ARG A 86 -10.59 5.90 -11.96
C ARG A 86 -10.96 6.80 -10.78
N THR A 87 -12.09 7.49 -10.89
CA THR A 87 -12.62 8.29 -9.77
C THR A 87 -13.32 7.37 -8.77
N VAL A 88 -12.90 7.44 -7.51
CA VAL A 88 -13.51 6.71 -6.40
C VAL A 88 -14.49 7.63 -5.68
N SER A 89 -15.76 7.25 -5.68
CA SER A 89 -16.82 7.98 -5.01
C SER A 89 -16.76 7.80 -3.48
N PHE A 90 -17.50 8.63 -2.74
CA PHE A 90 -17.62 8.50 -1.30
C PHE A 90 -18.22 7.14 -0.89
N ASP A 91 -19.22 6.67 -1.62
CA ASP A 91 -19.89 5.40 -1.34
C ASP A 91 -18.94 4.21 -1.56
N GLU A 92 -18.13 4.24 -2.63
CA GLU A 92 -17.13 3.20 -2.90
C GLU A 92 -16.03 3.20 -1.82
N ALA A 93 -15.52 4.37 -1.41
CA ALA A 93 -14.52 4.46 -0.35
C ALA A 93 -15.07 3.92 0.98
N ASN A 94 -16.31 4.28 1.33
CA ASN A 94 -16.96 3.81 2.55
C ASN A 94 -17.27 2.30 2.50
N ALA A 95 -17.71 1.79 1.34
CA ALA A 95 -17.91 0.35 1.12
C ALA A 95 -16.60 -0.44 1.31
N TYR A 96 -15.50 0.08 0.79
CA TYR A 96 -14.17 -0.52 0.99
C TYR A 96 -13.77 -0.54 2.46
N LEU A 97 -13.81 0.61 3.16
CA LEU A 97 -13.43 0.71 4.57
C LEU A 97 -14.29 -0.19 5.46
N SER A 98 -15.60 -0.23 5.24
CA SER A 98 -16.52 -1.10 5.99
C SER A 98 -16.25 -2.60 5.71
N THR A 99 -15.90 -2.96 4.48
CA THR A 99 -15.52 -4.33 4.11
C THR A 99 -14.22 -4.74 4.81
N VAL A 100 -13.20 -3.90 4.81
CA VAL A 100 -11.95 -4.15 5.54
C VAL A 100 -12.24 -4.32 7.04
N GLN A 101 -13.06 -3.45 7.63
CA GLN A 101 -13.44 -3.53 9.03
C GLN A 101 -14.24 -4.81 9.38
N ALA A 102 -15.06 -5.33 8.46
CA ALA A 102 -15.76 -6.59 8.66
C ALA A 102 -14.86 -7.82 8.48
N MET A 103 -13.81 -7.72 7.65
CA MET A 103 -12.98 -8.87 7.26
C MET A 103 -11.68 -8.98 8.05
N HIS A 104 -11.09 -7.88 8.57
CA HIS A 104 -9.82 -7.92 9.30
C HIS A 104 -9.85 -8.88 10.51
N GLY A 105 -10.99 -8.96 11.21
CA GLY A 105 -11.15 -9.90 12.32
C GLY A 105 -11.14 -11.36 11.91
N LYS A 106 -11.78 -11.69 10.80
CA LYS A 106 -11.81 -13.06 10.24
C LYS A 106 -10.45 -13.48 9.71
N MET A 107 -9.77 -12.58 9.00
CA MET A 107 -8.38 -12.80 8.55
C MET A 107 -7.44 -13.06 9.75
N ALA A 108 -7.49 -12.20 10.76
CA ALA A 108 -6.66 -12.35 11.94
C ALA A 108 -6.93 -13.67 12.68
N ALA A 109 -8.20 -14.03 12.88
CA ALA A 109 -8.59 -15.29 13.51
C ALA A 109 -8.13 -16.52 12.71
N GLY A 110 -8.29 -16.50 11.38
CA GLY A 110 -7.87 -17.58 10.51
C GLY A 110 -6.34 -17.82 10.56
N VAL A 111 -5.55 -16.74 10.48
CA VAL A 111 -4.09 -16.83 10.62
C VAL A 111 -3.70 -17.30 12.03
N GLY A 112 -4.39 -16.82 13.08
CA GLY A 112 -4.18 -17.29 14.43
C GLY A 112 -4.41 -18.80 14.60
N LEU A 113 -5.48 -19.35 13.99
CA LEU A 113 -5.74 -20.80 13.98
C LEU A 113 -4.61 -21.58 13.28
N CYS A 114 -4.11 -21.09 12.16
CA CYS A 114 -2.98 -21.71 11.47
C CYS A 114 -1.71 -21.72 12.34
N ILE A 115 -1.44 -20.64 13.10
CA ILE A 115 -0.29 -20.59 14.01
C ILE A 115 -0.46 -21.54 15.20
N LEU A 116 -1.70 -21.71 15.70
CA LEU A 116 -1.99 -22.62 16.80
C LEU A 116 -2.01 -24.11 16.38
N SER A 117 -2.11 -24.39 15.08
CA SER A 117 -2.31 -25.75 14.56
C SER A 117 -1.25 -26.76 14.98
N PRO A 118 0.08 -26.46 15.10
CA PRO A 118 1.08 -27.45 15.46
C PRO A 118 1.15 -27.75 16.96
N ILE A 119 0.46 -26.99 17.82
CA ILE A 119 0.54 -27.15 19.27
C ILE A 119 0.12 -28.56 19.70
N ALA A 120 -0.99 -29.06 19.15
CA ALA A 120 -1.50 -30.38 19.49
C ALA A 120 -0.49 -31.48 19.13
N LEU A 121 0.13 -31.37 17.95
CA LEU A 121 1.15 -32.32 17.50
C LEU A 121 2.39 -32.31 18.42
N LEU A 122 2.87 -31.12 18.79
CA LEU A 122 4.06 -30.97 19.66
C LEU A 122 3.79 -31.50 21.06
N VAL A 123 2.67 -31.15 21.67
CA VAL A 123 2.35 -31.55 23.05
C VAL A 123 2.01 -33.04 23.14
N LEU A 124 1.23 -33.59 22.20
CA LEU A 124 0.89 -35.01 22.18
C LEU A 124 2.13 -35.88 21.86
N GLY A 125 3.00 -35.40 20.94
CA GLY A 125 4.27 -36.07 20.66
C GLY A 125 5.14 -36.17 21.89
N ALA A 126 5.41 -35.03 22.56
CA ALA A 126 6.24 -35.03 23.78
C ALA A 126 5.62 -35.80 24.97
N TRP A 127 4.26 -35.88 25.04
CA TRP A 127 3.60 -36.69 26.09
C TRP A 127 3.76 -38.16 25.82
N SER A 128 3.69 -38.59 24.56
CA SER A 128 3.69 -40.02 24.19
C SER A 128 5.09 -40.58 23.94
N ASP A 129 6.12 -39.76 24.04
CA ASP A 129 7.50 -40.15 23.80
C ASP A 129 7.91 -41.36 24.67
N GLY A 130 8.48 -42.40 24.02
CA GLY A 130 8.84 -43.66 24.67
C GLY A 130 7.66 -44.55 25.08
N THR A 131 6.42 -44.25 24.72
CA THR A 131 5.27 -45.08 25.00
C THR A 131 4.84 -45.90 23.78
N PRO A 132 4.17 -47.08 23.97
CA PRO A 132 3.68 -47.92 22.86
C PRO A 132 2.62 -47.21 21.96
N ASN A 133 2.11 -46.05 22.38
CA ASN A 133 1.08 -45.31 21.70
C ASN A 133 1.62 -44.07 20.94
N GLU A 134 2.92 -43.90 20.84
CA GLU A 134 3.58 -42.74 20.24
C GLU A 134 3.07 -42.46 18.81
N GLU A 135 3.08 -43.47 17.94
CA GLU A 135 2.60 -43.31 16.55
C GLU A 135 1.11 -42.91 16.47
N ARG A 136 0.27 -43.43 17.38
CA ARG A 136 -1.16 -43.09 17.42
C ARG A 136 -1.38 -41.64 17.87
N MET A 137 -0.65 -41.20 18.90
CA MET A 137 -0.74 -39.83 19.41
C MET A 137 -0.20 -38.82 18.40
N ALA A 138 0.90 -39.14 17.72
CA ALA A 138 1.38 -38.34 16.60
C ALA A 138 0.36 -38.25 15.47
N GLY A 139 -0.30 -39.36 15.10
CA GLY A 139 -1.36 -39.39 14.11
C GLY A 139 -2.57 -38.49 14.50
N ILE A 140 -2.99 -38.55 15.77
CA ILE A 140 -4.05 -37.67 16.29
C ILE A 140 -3.58 -36.20 16.21
N GLY A 141 -2.34 -35.90 16.58
CA GLY A 141 -1.76 -34.55 16.50
C GLY A 141 -1.81 -34.00 15.07
N VAL A 142 -1.47 -34.82 14.06
CA VAL A 142 -1.54 -34.44 12.65
C VAL A 142 -3.00 -34.17 12.22
N ILE A 143 -3.95 -35.01 12.64
CA ILE A 143 -5.37 -34.79 12.33
C ILE A 143 -5.85 -33.46 12.89
N VAL A 144 -5.54 -33.15 14.15
CA VAL A 144 -5.90 -31.88 14.80
C VAL A 144 -5.25 -30.70 14.07
N LEU A 145 -3.97 -30.82 13.70
CA LEU A 145 -3.26 -29.81 12.92
C LEU A 145 -4.00 -29.51 11.61
N LEU A 146 -4.35 -30.54 10.84
CA LEU A 146 -5.06 -30.38 9.57
C LEU A 146 -6.44 -29.75 9.74
N LEU A 147 -7.17 -30.11 10.80
CA LEU A 147 -8.46 -29.52 11.12
C LEU A 147 -8.35 -28.03 11.44
N PHE A 148 -7.35 -27.62 12.22
CA PHE A 148 -7.12 -26.21 12.53
C PHE A 148 -6.72 -25.42 11.30
N VAL A 149 -5.85 -25.96 10.43
CA VAL A 149 -5.51 -25.34 9.15
C VAL A 149 -6.72 -25.20 8.25
N ALA A 150 -7.54 -26.26 8.11
CA ALA A 150 -8.75 -26.21 7.30
C ALA A 150 -9.74 -25.14 7.80
N LEU A 151 -9.94 -25.08 9.13
CA LEU A 151 -10.79 -24.04 9.73
C LEU A 151 -10.21 -22.63 9.55
N GLY A 152 -8.89 -22.47 9.65
CA GLY A 152 -8.19 -21.21 9.37
C GLY A 152 -8.42 -20.76 7.92
N LEU A 153 -8.24 -21.65 6.95
CA LEU A 153 -8.47 -21.35 5.54
C LEU A 153 -9.94 -21.02 5.25
N LEU A 154 -10.88 -21.66 5.92
CA LEU A 154 -12.32 -21.38 5.79
C LEU A 154 -12.67 -19.96 6.23
N LEU A 155 -11.89 -19.35 7.11
CA LEU A 155 -12.04 -17.95 7.50
C LEU A 155 -11.29 -16.99 6.58
N ILE A 156 -10.09 -17.36 6.12
CA ILE A 156 -9.21 -16.51 5.30
C ILE A 156 -9.74 -16.36 3.87
N LEU A 157 -10.07 -17.48 3.21
CA LEU A 157 -10.43 -17.47 1.78
C LEU A 157 -11.64 -16.58 1.46
N PRO A 158 -12.79 -16.68 2.17
CA PRO A 158 -13.92 -15.80 1.89
C PRO A 158 -13.62 -14.33 2.18
N ALA A 159 -12.74 -14.05 3.16
CA ALA A 159 -12.32 -12.68 3.47
C ALA A 159 -11.42 -12.12 2.36
N ALA A 160 -10.48 -12.92 1.83
CA ALA A 160 -9.62 -12.54 0.73
C ALA A 160 -10.41 -12.29 -0.56
N ILE A 161 -11.33 -13.17 -0.94
CA ILE A 161 -12.18 -13.01 -2.13
C ILE A 161 -13.01 -11.72 -2.08
N ARG A 162 -13.54 -11.36 -0.91
CA ARG A 162 -14.29 -10.11 -0.76
C ARG A 162 -13.43 -8.88 -0.92
N LEU A 163 -12.16 -8.93 -0.50
CA LEU A 163 -11.21 -7.82 -0.64
C LEU A 163 -10.67 -7.73 -2.07
N GLU A 164 -10.63 -8.83 -2.83
CA GLU A 164 -10.21 -8.86 -4.24
C GLU A 164 -11.05 -7.93 -5.13
N ALA A 165 -12.33 -7.72 -4.80
CA ALA A 165 -13.19 -6.76 -5.50
C ALA A 165 -12.63 -5.32 -5.49
N PHE A 166 -11.76 -4.98 -4.54
CA PHE A 166 -11.14 -3.67 -4.38
C PHE A 166 -9.64 -3.66 -4.78
N GLU A 167 -9.17 -4.69 -5.45
CA GLU A 167 -7.77 -4.82 -5.87
C GLU A 167 -7.32 -3.65 -6.79
N TYR A 168 -8.27 -3.07 -7.52
CA TYR A 168 -8.01 -1.90 -8.37
C TYR A 168 -7.44 -0.70 -7.59
N LEU A 169 -7.81 -0.53 -6.30
CA LEU A 169 -7.26 0.53 -5.45
C LEU A 169 -5.74 0.40 -5.25
N GLU A 170 -5.22 -0.82 -5.36
CA GLU A 170 -3.79 -1.12 -5.23
C GLU A 170 -3.05 -1.04 -6.57
N LYS A 171 -3.69 -1.47 -7.65
CA LYS A 171 -3.06 -1.62 -8.97
C LYS A 171 -3.19 -0.39 -9.87
N GLU A 172 -4.32 0.33 -9.77
CA GLU A 172 -4.65 1.43 -10.66
C GLU A 172 -4.37 2.79 -10.01
N GLN A 173 -4.24 3.81 -10.87
CA GLN A 173 -4.25 5.20 -10.41
C GLN A 173 -5.69 5.60 -10.13
N ILE A 174 -5.93 6.09 -8.93
CA ILE A 174 -7.25 6.54 -8.51
C ILE A 174 -7.23 8.03 -8.19
N ALA A 175 -8.35 8.71 -8.44
CA ALA A 175 -8.63 10.05 -7.94
C ALA A 175 -9.81 9.95 -6.96
N LEU A 176 -9.66 10.50 -5.77
CA LEU A 176 -10.77 10.58 -4.83
C LEU A 176 -11.73 11.69 -5.23
N ALA A 177 -13.04 11.46 -5.13
CA ALA A 177 -14.03 12.49 -5.32
C ALA A 177 -13.86 13.62 -4.29
N TYR A 178 -14.34 14.82 -4.64
CA TYR A 178 -14.22 16.01 -3.80
C TYR A 178 -14.71 15.76 -2.36
N GLY A 179 -13.88 16.11 -1.37
CA GLY A 179 -14.18 15.96 0.06
C GLY A 179 -13.90 14.59 0.68
N VAL A 180 -13.73 13.52 -0.12
CA VAL A 180 -13.45 12.16 0.37
C VAL A 180 -12.08 12.09 1.04
N GLU A 181 -11.07 12.74 0.44
CA GLU A 181 -9.70 12.77 0.96
C GLU A 181 -9.63 13.28 2.39
N GLY A 182 -10.25 14.43 2.67
CA GLY A 182 -10.25 15.02 4.01
C GLY A 182 -10.95 14.16 5.07
N ILE A 183 -12.00 13.42 4.67
CA ILE A 183 -12.71 12.51 5.59
C ILE A 183 -11.84 11.30 5.93
N VAL A 184 -11.21 10.69 4.92
CA VAL A 184 -10.34 9.52 5.11
C VAL A 184 -9.09 9.91 5.89
N GLU A 185 -8.50 11.07 5.63
CA GLU A 185 -7.35 11.57 6.37
C GLU A 185 -7.66 11.80 7.85
N ARG A 186 -8.81 12.39 8.15
CA ARG A 186 -9.29 12.55 9.53
C ARG A 186 -9.45 11.20 10.23
N GLN A 187 -10.07 10.22 9.60
CA GLN A 187 -10.23 8.87 10.16
C GLN A 187 -8.88 8.20 10.41
N LYS A 188 -7.92 8.36 9.49
CA LYS A 188 -6.54 7.88 9.65
C LYS A 188 -5.86 8.50 10.86
N GLN A 189 -6.00 9.82 11.06
CA GLN A 189 -5.44 10.53 12.21
C GLN A 189 -6.07 10.09 13.53
N GLU A 190 -7.39 9.91 13.57
CA GLU A 190 -8.12 9.41 14.74
C GLU A 190 -7.72 7.95 15.08
N TYR A 191 -7.39 7.13 14.08
CA TYR A 191 -6.95 5.75 14.27
C TYR A 191 -5.47 5.61 14.63
N ALA A 192 -4.62 6.56 14.29
CA ALA A 192 -3.16 6.49 14.47
C ALA A 192 -2.69 6.12 15.90
N PRO A 193 -3.28 6.64 16.99
CA PRO A 193 -2.89 6.22 18.35
C PRO A 193 -3.21 4.75 18.63
N THR A 194 -4.34 4.24 18.14
CA THR A 194 -4.74 2.83 18.26
C THR A 194 -3.79 1.92 17.51
N TYR A 195 -3.42 2.31 16.29
CA TYR A 195 -2.43 1.60 15.48
C TYR A 195 -1.09 1.48 16.21
N ARG A 196 -0.53 2.62 16.68
CA ARG A 196 0.75 2.63 17.41
C ARG A 196 0.72 1.75 18.65
N ARG A 197 -0.37 1.83 19.43
CA ARG A 197 -0.55 0.99 20.64
C ARG A 197 -0.58 -0.49 20.29
N SER A 198 -1.35 -0.90 19.29
CA SER A 198 -1.44 -2.30 18.86
C SER A 198 -0.11 -2.83 18.35
N MET A 199 0.64 -2.03 17.58
CA MET A 199 1.97 -2.41 17.11
C MET A 199 2.96 -2.58 18.26
N THR A 200 3.00 -1.64 19.20
CA THR A 200 3.87 -1.73 20.38
C THR A 200 3.52 -2.95 21.23
N GLN A 201 2.25 -3.18 21.51
CA GLN A 201 1.79 -4.34 22.29
C GLN A 201 2.16 -5.65 21.60
N GLY A 202 1.94 -5.75 20.28
CA GLY A 202 2.30 -6.94 19.51
C GLY A 202 3.80 -7.24 19.57
N VAL A 203 4.66 -6.24 19.41
CA VAL A 203 6.11 -6.40 19.50
C VAL A 203 6.53 -6.86 20.91
N VAL A 204 6.00 -6.24 21.95
CA VAL A 204 6.30 -6.63 23.34
C VAL A 204 5.86 -8.08 23.61
N LEU A 205 4.67 -8.49 23.14
CA LEU A 205 4.21 -9.87 23.26
C LEU A 205 5.14 -10.86 22.55
N CYS A 206 5.63 -10.54 21.33
CA CYS A 206 6.58 -11.40 20.61
C CYS A 206 7.90 -11.58 21.38
N VAL A 207 8.40 -10.51 22.00
CA VAL A 207 9.63 -10.60 22.81
C VAL A 207 9.39 -11.45 24.08
N LEU A 208 8.29 -11.21 24.78
CA LEU A 208 7.94 -11.95 25.99
C LEU A 208 7.61 -13.44 25.72
N ALA A 209 7.15 -13.76 24.50
CA ALA A 209 6.83 -15.13 24.11
C ALA A 209 8.04 -16.09 24.20
N VAL A 210 9.26 -15.59 24.10
CA VAL A 210 10.50 -16.39 24.18
C VAL A 210 10.86 -16.76 25.62
N VAL A 211 10.41 -16.00 26.62
CA VAL A 211 10.80 -16.17 28.03
C VAL A 211 10.49 -17.58 28.57
N PRO A 212 9.31 -18.19 28.34
CA PRO A 212 9.01 -19.53 28.82
C PRO A 212 9.99 -20.60 28.30
N ILE A 213 10.40 -20.51 27.02
CA ILE A 213 11.35 -21.47 26.44
C ILE A 213 12.73 -21.34 27.13
N LEU A 214 13.21 -20.11 27.30
CA LEU A 214 14.47 -19.88 27.99
C LEU A 214 14.41 -20.39 29.44
N GLY A 215 13.28 -20.22 30.11
CA GLY A 215 13.03 -20.71 31.45
C GLY A 215 13.13 -22.26 31.55
N THR A 216 12.46 -22.97 30.64
CA THR A 216 12.52 -24.44 30.61
C THR A 216 13.93 -24.95 30.28
N ALA A 217 14.65 -24.31 29.38
CA ALA A 217 16.02 -24.63 29.02
C ALA A 217 17.00 -24.44 30.21
N MET A 218 16.87 -23.34 30.96
CA MET A 218 17.69 -23.05 32.13
C MET A 218 17.45 -24.03 33.30
N LEU A 219 16.22 -24.51 33.44
CA LEU A 219 15.82 -25.43 34.49
C LEU A 219 16.10 -26.90 34.15
N GLY A 220 16.57 -27.22 32.95
CA GLY A 220 16.74 -28.60 32.47
C GLY A 220 15.42 -29.40 32.50
N ALA A 221 14.31 -28.73 32.13
CA ALA A 221 12.99 -29.32 32.22
C ALA A 221 12.83 -30.52 31.26
N PRO A 222 12.00 -31.54 31.61
CA PRO A 222 11.65 -32.63 30.70
C PRO A 222 11.03 -32.16 29.40
N ASP A 223 11.15 -32.96 28.31
CA ASP A 223 10.72 -32.61 26.94
C ASP A 223 9.25 -32.17 26.84
N PHE A 224 8.39 -32.75 27.67
CA PHE A 224 6.98 -32.32 27.77
C PHE A 224 6.85 -30.84 28.15
N TRP A 225 7.61 -30.34 29.10
CA TRP A 225 7.55 -28.93 29.51
C TRP A 225 8.16 -28.02 28.47
N VAL A 226 9.17 -28.49 27.72
CA VAL A 226 9.74 -27.76 26.59
C VAL A 226 8.69 -27.65 25.48
N ALA A 227 8.00 -28.73 25.12
CA ALA A 227 6.91 -28.72 24.15
C ALA A 227 5.74 -27.82 24.57
N ALA A 228 5.38 -27.85 25.87
CA ALA A 228 4.38 -26.96 26.43
C ALA A 228 4.77 -25.47 26.33
N ALA A 229 6.05 -25.17 26.61
CA ALA A 229 6.60 -23.81 26.48
C ALA A 229 6.60 -23.32 25.01
N VAL A 230 6.90 -24.20 24.05
CA VAL A 230 6.75 -23.89 22.62
C VAL A 230 5.28 -23.66 22.26
N GLY A 231 4.37 -24.47 22.78
CA GLY A 231 2.93 -24.26 22.60
C GLY A 231 2.46 -22.91 23.14
N LEU A 232 2.96 -22.52 24.32
CA LEU A 232 2.67 -21.21 24.90
C LEU A 232 3.26 -20.06 24.06
N LEU A 233 4.49 -20.21 23.56
CA LEU A 233 5.08 -19.24 22.62
C LEU A 233 4.18 -19.06 21.41
N LEU A 234 3.75 -20.14 20.75
CA LEU A 234 2.89 -20.08 19.59
C LEU A 234 1.54 -19.41 19.91
N ALA A 235 0.98 -19.66 21.10
CA ALA A 235 -0.26 -19.02 21.53
C ALA A 235 -0.09 -17.50 21.71
N ILE A 236 1.00 -17.07 22.35
CA ILE A 236 1.31 -15.63 22.52
C ILE A 236 1.57 -14.96 21.18
N VAL A 237 2.34 -15.61 20.29
CA VAL A 237 2.62 -15.12 18.94
C VAL A 237 1.33 -15.03 18.13
N ALA A 238 0.42 -16.00 18.20
CA ALA A 238 -0.87 -15.94 17.55
C ALA A 238 -1.69 -14.71 18.01
N GLY A 239 -1.66 -14.38 19.29
CA GLY A 239 -2.27 -13.17 19.84
C GLY A 239 -1.62 -11.88 19.29
N ALA A 240 -0.29 -11.83 19.25
CA ALA A 240 0.44 -10.69 18.70
C ALA A 240 0.15 -10.49 17.20
N VAL A 241 0.14 -11.57 16.42
CA VAL A 241 -0.16 -11.53 14.98
C VAL A 241 -1.60 -11.06 14.73
N GLN A 242 -2.57 -11.42 15.58
CA GLN A 242 -3.92 -10.89 15.48
C GLN A 242 -3.96 -9.37 15.65
N LEU A 243 -3.17 -8.80 16.57
CA LEU A 243 -3.05 -7.35 16.72
C LEU A 243 -2.44 -6.70 15.48
N PHE A 244 -1.37 -7.29 14.94
CA PHE A 244 -0.72 -6.79 13.73
C PHE A 244 -1.62 -6.81 12.51
N ILE A 245 -2.34 -7.91 12.26
CA ILE A 245 -3.22 -8.03 11.11
C ILE A 245 -4.37 -7.03 11.20
N ARG A 246 -5.05 -6.94 12.35
CA ARG A 246 -6.17 -6.00 12.52
C ARG A 246 -5.71 -4.55 12.35
N ALA A 247 -4.62 -4.18 13.02
CA ALA A 247 -4.10 -2.82 12.96
C ALA A 247 -3.53 -2.49 11.58
N GLY A 248 -2.77 -3.40 10.98
CA GLY A 248 -2.16 -3.23 9.67
C GLY A 248 -3.16 -3.15 8.53
N MET A 249 -4.20 -4.00 8.52
CA MET A 249 -5.25 -3.95 7.50
C MET A 249 -6.04 -2.63 7.56
N THR A 250 -6.37 -2.16 8.76
CA THR A 250 -7.10 -0.89 8.93
C THR A 250 -6.23 0.29 8.51
N GLN A 251 -4.96 0.37 8.94
CA GLN A 251 -4.04 1.41 8.52
C GLN A 251 -3.79 1.36 7.01
N GLY A 252 -3.52 0.18 6.48
CA GLY A 252 -3.28 -0.04 5.04
C GLY A 252 -4.48 0.33 4.17
N SER A 253 -5.71 0.23 4.68
CA SER A 253 -6.89 0.65 3.92
C SER A 253 -6.94 2.18 3.72
N PHE A 254 -6.55 2.97 4.72
CA PHE A 254 -6.41 4.41 4.58
C PHE A 254 -5.25 4.77 3.63
N ASP A 255 -4.11 4.08 3.75
CA ASP A 255 -2.93 4.33 2.91
C ASP A 255 -3.21 4.02 1.43
N LYS A 256 -4.02 3.00 1.14
CA LYS A 256 -4.45 2.66 -0.23
C LYS A 256 -5.36 3.73 -0.83
N LEU A 257 -6.34 4.23 -0.09
CA LEU A 257 -7.24 5.28 -0.55
C LEU A 257 -6.50 6.61 -0.75
N LEU A 258 -5.67 7.01 0.20
CA LEU A 258 -4.89 8.25 0.14
C LEU A 258 -3.66 8.16 -0.76
N GLN A 259 -3.38 6.99 -1.34
CA GLN A 259 -2.18 6.71 -2.13
C GLN A 259 -0.88 7.18 -1.43
N THR A 260 -0.78 6.88 -0.13
CA THR A 260 0.38 7.22 0.70
C THR A 260 1.26 6.01 0.98
N GLY A 261 2.52 6.24 1.39
CA GLY A 261 3.46 5.16 1.70
C GLY A 261 3.80 4.29 0.48
N GLU A 262 3.57 2.99 0.57
CA GLU A 262 3.85 2.01 -0.50
C GLU A 262 2.87 2.10 -1.68
N TYR A 263 1.74 2.81 -1.53
CA TYR A 263 0.69 2.95 -2.53
C TYR A 263 0.75 4.24 -3.33
N THR A 264 1.84 5.01 -3.21
CA THR A 264 2.06 6.22 -4.03
C THR A 264 2.07 5.85 -5.52
N VAL A 265 1.62 6.77 -6.37
CA VAL A 265 1.60 6.60 -7.83
C VAL A 265 2.97 6.14 -8.33
N ARG A 266 4.05 6.74 -7.83
CA ARG A 266 5.43 6.39 -8.17
C ARG A 266 5.77 4.94 -7.80
N GLU A 267 5.40 4.48 -6.60
CA GLU A 267 5.66 3.12 -6.15
C GLU A 267 4.84 2.08 -6.96
N LYS A 268 3.58 2.37 -7.27
CA LYS A 268 2.75 1.51 -8.14
C LYS A 268 3.41 1.30 -9.51
N TRP A 269 3.92 2.37 -10.11
CA TRP A 269 4.65 2.32 -11.38
C TRP A 269 5.94 1.49 -11.29
N THR A 270 6.74 1.74 -10.26
CA THR A 270 7.99 1.02 -10.03
C THR A 270 7.72 -0.46 -9.79
N ASN A 271 6.77 -0.81 -8.95
CA ASN A 271 6.39 -2.19 -8.66
C ASN A 271 5.86 -2.92 -9.90
N ARG A 272 5.07 -2.27 -10.76
CA ARG A 272 4.57 -2.87 -12.01
C ARG A 272 5.70 -3.20 -12.97
N ARG A 273 6.77 -2.38 -13.02
CA ARG A 273 7.93 -2.59 -13.90
C ARG A 273 8.95 -3.57 -13.34
N VAL A 274 9.16 -3.56 -12.05
CA VAL A 274 10.23 -4.32 -11.38
C VAL A 274 9.72 -5.59 -10.72
N GLY A 275 8.40 -5.72 -10.50
CA GLY A 275 7.82 -6.86 -9.76
C GLY A 275 8.13 -8.24 -10.35
N TRP A 276 8.21 -8.36 -11.69
CA TRP A 276 8.58 -9.61 -12.37
C TRP A 276 10.02 -10.05 -12.07
N PHE A 277 10.92 -9.08 -11.79
CA PHE A 277 12.33 -9.34 -11.57
C PHE A 277 12.56 -10.21 -10.33
N ALA A 278 11.83 -9.94 -9.24
CA ALA A 278 11.96 -10.71 -8.01
C ALA A 278 11.60 -12.19 -8.22
N GLY A 279 10.49 -12.46 -8.91
CA GLY A 279 10.07 -13.82 -9.24
C GLY A 279 11.09 -14.55 -10.12
N ALA A 280 11.54 -13.92 -11.19
CA ALA A 280 12.54 -14.50 -12.09
C ALA A 280 13.87 -14.79 -11.39
N TYR A 281 14.34 -13.86 -10.54
CA TYR A 281 15.56 -14.01 -9.77
C TYR A 281 15.48 -15.22 -8.82
N TRP A 282 14.43 -15.32 -8.00
CA TRP A 282 14.29 -16.41 -7.04
C TRP A 282 14.06 -17.78 -7.70
N CYS A 283 13.38 -17.85 -8.85
CA CYS A 283 13.28 -19.06 -9.65
C CYS A 283 14.65 -19.53 -10.13
N LEU A 284 15.48 -18.58 -10.63
CA LEU A 284 16.84 -18.90 -11.10
C LEU A 284 17.73 -19.37 -9.95
N VAL A 285 17.70 -18.69 -8.78
CA VAL A 285 18.45 -19.09 -7.59
C VAL A 285 18.04 -20.49 -7.13
N THR A 286 16.73 -20.77 -7.10
CA THR A 286 16.23 -22.11 -6.74
C THR A 286 16.73 -23.17 -7.72
N ALA A 287 16.69 -22.91 -9.00
CA ALA A 287 17.20 -23.85 -10.02
C ALA A 287 18.70 -24.11 -9.85
N VAL A 288 19.51 -23.07 -9.60
CA VAL A 288 20.95 -23.20 -9.34
C VAL A 288 21.20 -24.01 -8.05
N TYR A 289 20.44 -23.68 -6.97
CA TYR A 289 20.53 -24.41 -5.73
C TYR A 289 20.25 -25.91 -5.89
N LEU A 290 19.16 -26.24 -6.58
CA LEU A 290 18.81 -27.65 -6.85
C LEU A 290 19.86 -28.32 -7.75
N ALA A 291 20.30 -27.69 -8.82
CA ALA A 291 21.32 -28.25 -9.71
C ALA A 291 22.63 -28.55 -8.98
N VAL A 292 23.13 -27.60 -8.17
CA VAL A 292 24.36 -27.77 -7.37
C VAL A 292 24.20 -28.84 -6.29
N SER A 293 23.05 -28.86 -5.61
CA SER A 293 22.78 -29.83 -4.53
C SER A 293 22.68 -31.27 -5.05
N PHE A 294 22.01 -31.47 -6.20
CA PHE A 294 21.91 -32.79 -6.83
C PHE A 294 23.23 -33.22 -7.46
N TRP A 295 23.96 -32.30 -8.10
CA TRP A 295 25.23 -32.63 -8.77
C TRP A 295 26.32 -33.05 -7.77
N ASN A 296 26.44 -32.29 -6.67
CA ASN A 296 27.51 -32.52 -5.68
C ASN A 296 27.06 -33.39 -4.50
N ASN A 297 25.78 -33.77 -4.42
CA ASN A 297 25.19 -34.51 -3.29
C ASN A 297 25.52 -33.89 -1.91
N ASN A 298 25.65 -32.55 -1.84
CA ASN A 298 26.20 -31.82 -0.69
C ASN A 298 25.14 -30.85 -0.10
N TRP A 299 24.00 -31.40 0.30
CA TRP A 299 22.87 -30.65 0.85
C TRP A 299 23.21 -29.83 2.11
N GLU A 300 24.17 -30.36 2.92
CA GLU A 300 24.58 -29.72 4.17
C GLU A 300 25.25 -28.35 3.98
N LYS A 301 25.91 -28.12 2.83
CA LYS A 301 26.62 -26.86 2.55
C LYS A 301 25.92 -25.95 1.53
N SER A 302 25.07 -26.52 0.70
CA SER A 302 24.41 -25.76 -0.38
C SER A 302 23.45 -24.69 0.11
N TRP A 303 22.99 -24.73 1.38
CA TRP A 303 22.15 -23.67 1.95
C TRP A 303 22.83 -22.29 1.91
N ILE A 304 24.17 -22.22 1.88
CA ILE A 304 24.94 -20.97 1.77
C ILE A 304 24.54 -20.18 0.51
N ILE A 305 24.11 -20.87 -0.55
CA ILE A 305 23.64 -20.24 -1.79
C ILE A 305 22.48 -19.26 -1.49
N TRP A 306 21.58 -19.59 -0.56
CA TRP A 306 20.47 -18.72 -0.19
C TRP A 306 20.94 -17.43 0.51
N ALA A 307 21.92 -17.54 1.40
CA ALA A 307 22.45 -16.37 2.10
C ALA A 307 23.16 -15.42 1.12
N VAL A 308 24.00 -15.95 0.22
CA VAL A 308 24.69 -15.18 -0.81
C VAL A 308 23.68 -14.57 -1.80
N ALA A 309 22.71 -15.37 -2.25
CA ALA A 309 21.67 -14.91 -3.15
C ALA A 309 20.83 -13.78 -2.54
N GLY A 310 20.54 -13.80 -1.24
CA GLY A 310 19.85 -12.71 -0.55
C GLY A 310 20.61 -11.38 -0.63
N LEU A 311 21.92 -11.39 -0.42
CA LEU A 311 22.77 -10.19 -0.53
C LEU A 311 22.86 -9.69 -1.97
N VAL A 312 23.03 -10.58 -2.92
CA VAL A 312 23.05 -10.25 -4.36
C VAL A 312 21.70 -9.70 -4.80
N PHE A 313 20.60 -10.28 -4.34
CA PHE A 313 19.25 -9.78 -4.62
C PHE A 313 19.08 -8.34 -4.13
N ALA A 314 19.48 -8.04 -2.89
CA ALA A 314 19.35 -6.69 -2.34
C ALA A 314 20.12 -5.66 -3.19
N ALA A 315 21.35 -6.00 -3.61
CA ALA A 315 22.17 -5.14 -4.47
C ALA A 315 21.56 -4.94 -5.87
N LEU A 316 21.14 -6.03 -6.51
CA LEU A 316 20.54 -5.97 -7.86
C LEU A 316 19.16 -5.27 -7.84
N TYR A 317 18.32 -5.57 -6.85
CA TYR A 317 17.01 -4.96 -6.72
C TYR A 317 17.11 -3.45 -6.52
N SER A 318 18.04 -2.99 -5.67
CA SER A 318 18.28 -1.55 -5.48
C SER A 318 18.78 -0.86 -6.75
N ALA A 319 19.66 -1.52 -7.53
CA ALA A 319 20.16 -0.99 -8.80
C ALA A 319 19.05 -0.92 -9.88
N VAL A 320 18.24 -1.97 -10.02
CA VAL A 320 17.10 -2.02 -10.95
C VAL A 320 16.05 -0.97 -10.59
N ARG A 321 15.77 -0.80 -9.29
CA ARG A 321 14.86 0.23 -8.80
C ARG A 321 15.38 1.64 -9.10
N ALA A 322 16.65 1.92 -8.83
CA ALA A 322 17.27 3.21 -9.14
C ALA A 322 17.29 3.51 -10.65
N TRP A 323 17.48 2.48 -11.49
CA TRP A 323 17.40 2.63 -12.95
C TRP A 323 15.97 2.93 -13.42
N ALA A 324 14.98 2.23 -12.87
CA ALA A 324 13.57 2.48 -13.18
C ALA A 324 13.13 3.90 -12.78
N ASP A 325 13.63 4.41 -11.65
CA ASP A 325 13.34 5.76 -11.15
C ASP A 325 13.97 6.86 -12.02
N ARG A 326 15.21 6.66 -12.54
CA ARG A 326 15.87 7.64 -13.43
C ARG A 326 15.19 7.81 -14.78
N LYS A 327 14.50 6.80 -15.26
CA LYS A 327 13.81 6.85 -16.55
C LYS A 327 12.46 7.59 -16.49
N ASN A 328 12.04 7.96 -15.29
CA ASN A 328 10.79 8.69 -15.01
C ASN A 328 11.03 10.16 -14.60
N GLN A 329 12.29 10.61 -14.57
CA GLN A 329 12.71 12.03 -14.50
C GLN A 329 12.99 12.56 -15.91
#